data_9762e6d4c3b7b0b17f5c98d54d74318b
#
_entry.id   9762e6d4c3b7b0b17f5c98d54d74318b
#
_cell.length_a   1.000
_cell.length_b   1.000
_cell.length_c   1.000
_cell.angle_alpha   90.00
_cell.angle_beta   90.00
_cell.angle_gamma   90.00
#
_symmetry.space_group_name_H-M   'P 1'
#
loop_
_entity.id
_entity.type
_entity.pdbx_description
1 polymer ?
#
loop_
_entity_poly.entity_id
_entity_poly.type
_entity_poly.pdbx_seq_one_letter_code
_entity_poly.pdbx_strand_id
1 'polypeptide(L)'
;VLAAQQRRPIFVNDMSLVTDQDREALRQLALTNYTTTDVVSTVPTCRCGSTAGTHRVNLICGICGTPVEKAHLTKIEPDIWIKAPKEIGLLPTPLFWLFCSQPMSVRGFNGLEWLCNHNYPTPDSKSSPKAQRMVKIFETLGIPRGLKSFIQNLDLIMDRLILPNIPDKIKRQELLDFVAYYRESIFTPVLPIP
;
A
#
# COMPACT_ATOMS: atom_id res chain seq x y z
N VAL A 1 -2.15 29.31 21.36
CA VAL A 1 -1.55 28.62 20.21
C VAL A 1 -1.35 27.17 20.63
N LEU A 2 -2.34 26.32 20.36
CA LEU A 2 -2.22 24.88 20.54
C LEU A 2 -1.37 24.38 19.39
N ALA A 3 -0.13 23.98 19.69
CA ALA A 3 0.63 23.16 18.80
C ALA A 3 -0.22 21.91 18.50
N ALA A 4 -0.71 21.80 17.28
CA ALA A 4 -1.20 20.52 16.80
C ALA A 4 -0.09 19.54 17.11
N GLN A 5 -0.36 18.56 17.97
CA GLN A 5 0.57 17.46 18.19
C GLN A 5 0.69 16.78 16.84
N GLN A 6 1.75 17.10 16.12
CA GLN A 6 2.08 16.39 14.89
C GLN A 6 2.26 14.94 15.27
N ARG A 7 1.35 14.10 14.82
CA ARG A 7 1.48 12.66 14.93
C ARG A 7 2.83 12.27 14.34
N ARG A 8 3.60 11.50 15.06
CA ARG A 8 4.86 11.01 14.55
C ARG A 8 4.57 9.80 13.65
N PRO A 9 4.91 9.84 12.37
CA PRO A 9 4.70 8.71 11.50
C PRO A 9 5.49 7.49 12.01
N ILE A 10 4.83 6.33 12.03
CA ILE A 10 5.44 5.06 12.41
C ILE A 10 6.00 4.42 11.14
N PHE A 11 7.31 4.25 11.08
CA PHE A 11 7.96 3.57 9.96
C PHE A 11 8.18 2.09 10.29
N VAL A 12 7.59 1.22 9.48
CA VAL A 12 7.77 -0.22 9.53
C VAL A 12 8.81 -0.61 8.48
N ASN A 13 9.79 -1.38 8.89
CA ASN A 13 10.79 -1.98 8.01
C ASN A 13 10.81 -3.50 8.22
N ASP A 14 11.62 -4.21 7.44
CA ASP A 14 11.83 -5.65 7.52
C ASP A 14 12.23 -6.14 8.92
N MET A 15 12.97 -5.33 9.69
CA MET A 15 13.38 -5.67 11.05
C MET A 15 12.27 -5.51 12.09
N SER A 16 11.24 -4.72 11.79
CA SER A 16 10.13 -4.46 12.73
C SER A 16 9.12 -5.61 12.85
N LEU A 17 9.26 -6.67 12.07
CA LEU A 17 8.28 -7.77 12.00
C LEU A 17 8.93 -9.16 12.07
N VAL A 18 10.18 -9.24 12.50
CA VAL A 18 10.93 -10.52 12.55
C VAL A 18 10.39 -11.44 13.62
N THR A 19 10.14 -10.92 14.81
CA THR A 19 9.64 -11.70 15.95
C THR A 19 8.19 -11.37 16.31
N ASP A 20 7.53 -12.24 17.06
CA ASP A 20 6.18 -11.94 17.57
C ASP A 20 6.21 -10.78 18.57
N GLN A 21 7.33 -10.59 19.28
CA GLN A 21 7.53 -9.43 20.17
C GLN A 21 7.59 -8.12 19.37
N ASP A 22 8.25 -8.11 18.21
CA ASP A 22 8.30 -6.94 17.33
C ASP A 22 6.90 -6.59 16.80
N ARG A 23 6.10 -7.59 16.44
CA ARG A 23 4.72 -7.42 15.98
C ARG A 23 3.84 -6.84 17.06
N GLU A 24 3.97 -7.36 18.29
CA GLU A 24 3.21 -6.84 19.43
C GLU A 24 3.66 -5.42 19.78
N ALA A 25 4.95 -5.12 19.77
CA ALA A 25 5.47 -3.77 19.97
C ALA A 25 4.93 -2.78 18.93
N LEU A 26 4.87 -3.17 17.65
CA LEU A 26 4.26 -2.36 16.59
C LEU A 26 2.77 -2.15 16.83
N ARG A 27 2.05 -3.21 17.24
CA ARG A 27 0.63 -3.14 17.58
C ARG A 27 0.37 -2.18 18.73
N GLN A 28 1.16 -2.27 19.79
CA GLN A 28 1.07 -1.36 20.95
C GLN A 28 1.35 0.08 20.52
N LEU A 29 2.37 0.31 19.69
CA LEU A 29 2.72 1.61 19.18
C LEU A 29 1.58 2.21 18.32
N ALA A 30 0.98 1.40 17.45
CA ALA A 30 -0.16 1.81 16.64
C ALA A 30 -1.37 2.16 17.51
N LEU A 31 -1.67 1.36 18.55
CA LEU A 31 -2.78 1.60 19.47
C LEU A 31 -2.56 2.85 20.34
N THR A 32 -1.33 3.10 20.79
CA THR A 32 -1.01 4.27 21.63
C THR A 32 -0.93 5.57 20.85
N ASN A 33 -0.83 5.50 19.52
CA ASN A 33 -0.83 6.69 18.68
C ASN A 33 -2.23 7.33 18.50
N TYR A 34 -3.28 6.61 18.92
CA TYR A 34 -4.63 7.16 18.97
C TYR A 34 -4.79 7.99 20.25
N THR A 35 -4.77 9.30 20.10
CA THR A 35 -5.21 10.17 21.21
C THR A 35 -6.74 10.22 21.21
N THR A 36 -7.35 10.51 22.36
CA THR A 36 -8.81 10.64 22.50
C THR A 36 -9.41 11.72 21.62
N THR A 37 -8.60 12.63 21.10
CA THR A 37 -8.97 13.67 20.13
C THR A 37 -9.01 13.17 18.69
N ASP A 38 -8.45 11.99 18.43
CA ASP A 38 -8.33 11.38 17.11
C ASP A 38 -9.43 10.36 16.80
N VAL A 39 -10.38 10.19 17.72
CA VAL A 39 -11.59 9.46 17.39
C VAL A 39 -12.18 10.17 16.17
N VAL A 40 -12.26 9.47 15.05
CA VAL A 40 -13.03 9.91 13.88
C VAL A 40 -14.44 10.14 14.40
N SER A 41 -14.66 11.32 14.90
CA SER A 41 -15.94 11.72 15.47
C SER A 41 -16.87 11.88 14.28
N THR A 42 -17.57 10.80 13.95
CA THR A 42 -18.65 10.84 12.96
C THR A 42 -19.79 11.76 13.43
N VAL A 43 -19.74 12.14 14.70
CA VAL A 43 -20.72 13.01 15.33
C VAL A 43 -20.07 14.36 15.62
N PRO A 44 -20.65 15.49 15.17
CA PRO A 44 -20.20 16.84 15.53
C PRO A 44 -20.07 16.99 17.03
N THR A 45 -18.92 17.46 17.51
CA THR A 45 -18.62 17.63 18.94
C THR A 45 -17.91 18.95 19.22
N CYS A 46 -18.10 19.47 20.43
CA CYS A 46 -17.24 20.53 20.93
C CYS A 46 -15.86 19.95 21.36
N ARG A 47 -14.90 20.83 21.60
CA ARG A 47 -13.53 20.46 21.94
C ARG A 47 -13.39 19.52 23.15
N CYS A 48 -14.26 19.66 24.17
CA CYS A 48 -14.22 18.79 25.35
C CYS A 48 -15.08 17.55 25.24
N GLY A 49 -15.82 17.36 24.13
CA GLY A 49 -16.71 16.22 23.91
C GLY A 49 -18.04 16.25 24.66
N SER A 50 -18.25 17.21 25.57
CA SER A 50 -19.46 17.27 26.44
C SER A 50 -20.72 17.66 25.68
N THR A 51 -20.59 18.40 24.59
CA THR A 51 -21.71 18.78 23.72
C THR A 51 -21.49 18.15 22.36
N ALA A 52 -22.36 17.23 21.97
CA ALA A 52 -22.27 16.48 20.73
C ALA A 52 -23.63 16.37 20.03
N GLY A 53 -23.62 16.18 18.72
CA GLY A 53 -24.80 15.92 17.91
C GLY A 53 -24.93 16.84 16.70
N THR A 54 -25.47 16.30 15.59
CA THR A 54 -25.65 17.03 14.32
C THR A 54 -26.59 18.25 14.47
N HIS A 55 -27.56 18.16 15.36
CA HIS A 55 -28.50 19.24 15.65
C HIS A 55 -27.89 20.37 16.51
N ARG A 56 -26.68 20.16 17.04
CA ARG A 56 -25.98 21.11 17.90
C ARG A 56 -24.80 21.80 17.20
N VAL A 57 -24.65 21.60 15.91
CA VAL A 57 -23.60 22.26 15.12
C VAL A 57 -23.73 23.79 15.27
N ASN A 58 -22.60 24.44 15.52
CA ASN A 58 -22.46 25.87 15.81
C ASN A 58 -22.99 26.32 17.20
N LEU A 59 -23.57 25.46 18.03
CA LEU A 59 -23.86 25.80 19.41
C LEU A 59 -22.56 25.89 20.23
N ILE A 60 -22.49 26.90 21.09
CA ILE A 60 -21.35 27.06 21.99
C ILE A 60 -21.53 26.14 23.20
N CYS A 61 -20.53 25.33 23.49
CA CYS A 61 -20.51 24.44 24.65
C CYS A 61 -20.44 25.28 25.95
N GLY A 62 -21.38 25.05 26.89
CA GLY A 62 -21.38 25.72 28.15
C GLY A 62 -20.21 25.39 29.09
N ILE A 63 -19.46 24.32 28.81
CA ILE A 63 -18.32 23.86 29.62
C ILE A 63 -16.99 24.39 29.08
N CYS A 64 -16.73 24.24 27.79
CA CYS A 64 -15.43 24.63 27.22
C CYS A 64 -15.46 25.90 26.38
N GLY A 65 -16.64 26.50 26.18
CA GLY A 65 -16.82 27.76 25.42
C GLY A 65 -16.53 27.63 23.92
N THR A 66 -16.28 26.40 23.39
CA THR A 66 -15.99 26.20 21.96
C THR A 66 -17.28 25.80 21.20
N PRO A 67 -17.42 26.21 19.93
CA PRO A 67 -18.55 25.79 19.12
C PRO A 67 -18.48 24.26 18.84
N VAL A 68 -19.63 23.64 18.65
CA VAL A 68 -19.74 22.29 18.12
C VAL A 68 -19.44 22.34 16.62
N GLU A 69 -18.30 21.80 16.25
CA GLU A 69 -17.87 21.79 14.85
C GLU A 69 -18.44 20.56 14.13
N LYS A 70 -18.72 20.72 12.82
CA LYS A 70 -19.04 19.57 11.97
C LYS A 70 -17.89 18.58 12.05
N ALA A 71 -18.22 17.28 12.10
CA ALA A 71 -17.23 16.24 11.93
C ALA A 71 -16.46 16.54 10.62
N HIS A 72 -15.25 17.01 10.75
CA HIS A 72 -14.38 17.12 9.60
C HIS A 72 -13.97 15.72 9.22
N LEU A 73 -14.35 15.28 8.04
CA LEU A 73 -13.63 14.26 7.31
C LEU A 73 -12.28 14.91 6.90
N THR A 74 -11.46 15.21 7.91
CA THR A 74 -10.05 15.51 7.66
C THR A 74 -9.48 14.35 6.89
N LYS A 75 -8.64 14.63 5.90
CA LYS A 75 -7.89 13.62 5.18
C LYS A 75 -7.40 12.59 6.19
N ILE A 76 -7.77 11.33 5.99
CA ILE A 76 -7.19 10.23 6.77
C ILE A 76 -5.71 10.24 6.38
N GLU A 77 -4.90 10.88 7.19
CA GLU A 77 -3.45 10.84 7.01
C GLU A 77 -2.98 9.49 7.56
N PRO A 78 -2.25 8.70 6.78
CA PRO A 78 -1.75 7.43 7.24
C PRO A 78 -0.71 7.65 8.34
N ASP A 79 -0.90 6.99 9.46
CA ASP A 79 0.05 7.05 10.59
C ASP A 79 1.17 6.02 10.42
N ILE A 80 0.93 4.96 9.65
CA ILE A 80 1.88 3.86 9.45
C ILE A 80 2.41 3.89 8.02
N TRP A 81 3.71 3.78 7.89
CA TRP A 81 4.41 3.79 6.62
C TRP A 81 5.33 2.59 6.50
N ILE A 82 5.26 1.87 5.39
CA ILE A 82 6.23 0.82 5.06
C ILE A 82 7.43 1.47 4.39
N LYS A 83 8.61 1.23 4.94
CA LYS A 83 9.88 1.67 4.35
C LYS A 83 10.49 0.55 3.52
N ALA A 84 10.95 0.90 2.32
CA ALA A 84 11.66 -0.06 1.48
C ALA A 84 12.94 -0.57 2.18
N PRO A 85 13.25 -1.88 2.08
CA PRO A 85 14.51 -2.43 2.55
C PRO A 85 15.70 -1.69 1.89
N LYS A 86 16.78 -1.48 2.64
CA LYS A 86 17.94 -0.72 2.16
C LYS A 86 18.54 -1.27 0.87
N GLU A 87 18.53 -2.59 0.71
CA GLU A 87 19.08 -3.29 -0.44
C GLU A 87 18.28 -3.09 -1.73
N ILE A 88 16.97 -2.82 -1.58
CA ILE A 88 16.04 -2.61 -2.69
C ILE A 88 15.85 -1.11 -2.95
N GLY A 89 15.68 -0.33 -1.89
CA GLY A 89 15.55 1.12 -1.91
C GLY A 89 14.18 1.66 -2.34
N LEU A 90 13.39 0.89 -3.07
CA LEU A 90 12.11 1.29 -3.65
C LEU A 90 11.07 0.18 -3.51
N LEU A 91 9.81 0.56 -3.41
CA LEU A 91 8.64 -0.31 -3.43
C LEU A 91 7.69 0.09 -4.55
N PRO A 92 7.05 -0.86 -5.23
CA PRO A 92 6.00 -0.53 -6.20
C PRO A 92 4.78 0.04 -5.48
N THR A 93 4.17 1.06 -6.04
CA THR A 93 2.92 1.58 -5.50
C THR A 93 1.79 0.55 -5.63
N PRO A 94 0.80 0.53 -4.71
CA PRO A 94 -0.28 -0.45 -4.73
C PRO A 94 -1.05 -0.48 -6.05
N LEU A 95 -1.28 0.68 -6.65
CA LEU A 95 -1.98 0.80 -7.92
C LEU A 95 -1.19 0.16 -9.07
N PHE A 96 0.10 0.46 -9.17
CA PHE A 96 0.98 -0.16 -10.17
C PHE A 96 1.07 -1.68 -9.98
N TRP A 97 1.22 -2.11 -8.72
CA TRP A 97 1.22 -3.54 -8.38
C TRP A 97 -0.06 -4.24 -8.83
N LEU A 98 -1.22 -3.62 -8.59
CA LEU A 98 -2.52 -4.16 -9.01
C LEU A 98 -2.62 -4.30 -10.53
N PHE A 99 -2.24 -3.28 -11.29
CA PHE A 99 -2.26 -3.33 -12.76
C PHE A 99 -1.35 -4.41 -13.33
N CYS A 100 -0.18 -4.63 -12.74
CA CYS A 100 0.75 -5.67 -13.17
C CYS A 100 0.35 -7.07 -12.72
N SER A 101 -0.27 -7.22 -11.53
CA SER A 101 -0.62 -8.53 -10.98
C SER A 101 -1.85 -9.15 -11.65
N GLN A 102 -2.85 -8.33 -12.02
CA GLN A 102 -4.08 -8.83 -12.63
C GLN A 102 -3.83 -9.71 -13.88
N PRO A 103 -3.09 -9.28 -14.91
CA PRO A 103 -2.85 -10.08 -16.09
C PRO A 103 -2.00 -11.33 -15.82
N MET A 104 -1.18 -11.30 -14.76
CA MET A 104 -0.31 -12.39 -14.36
C MET A 104 -0.95 -13.36 -13.34
N SER A 105 -2.18 -13.09 -12.93
CA SER A 105 -2.90 -13.96 -12.00
C SER A 105 -3.67 -15.04 -12.77
N VAL A 106 -3.60 -16.26 -12.24
CA VAL A 106 -4.43 -17.42 -12.63
C VAL A 106 -4.87 -18.12 -11.35
N ARG A 107 -5.86 -19.03 -11.46
CA ARG A 107 -6.37 -19.74 -10.30
C ARG A 107 -5.23 -20.45 -9.54
N GLY A 108 -5.02 -20.05 -8.29
CA GLY A 108 -4.02 -20.63 -7.40
C GLY A 108 -2.56 -20.18 -7.64
N PHE A 109 -2.32 -19.20 -8.55
CA PHE A 109 -0.99 -18.70 -8.82
C PHE A 109 -0.99 -17.21 -9.19
N ASN A 110 -0.15 -16.42 -8.52
CA ASN A 110 0.13 -15.04 -8.86
C ASN A 110 1.56 -14.93 -9.42
N GLY A 111 1.67 -14.73 -10.74
CA GLY A 111 2.96 -14.69 -11.41
C GLY A 111 3.84 -13.50 -11.00
N LEU A 112 3.25 -12.35 -10.67
CA LEU A 112 4.01 -11.20 -10.21
C LEU A 112 4.57 -11.43 -8.80
N GLU A 113 3.76 -11.98 -7.89
CA GLU A 113 4.21 -12.34 -6.55
C GLU A 113 5.29 -13.42 -6.59
N TRP A 114 5.12 -14.45 -7.42
CA TRP A 114 6.13 -15.47 -7.66
C TRP A 114 7.45 -14.85 -8.16
N LEU A 115 7.38 -13.91 -9.07
CA LEU A 115 8.55 -13.23 -9.63
C LEU A 115 9.29 -12.40 -8.58
N CYS A 116 8.57 -11.70 -7.72
CA CYS A 116 9.14 -10.77 -6.74
C CYS A 116 9.53 -11.44 -5.41
N ASN A 117 8.89 -12.56 -5.05
CA ASN A 117 9.08 -13.26 -3.77
C ASN A 117 9.75 -14.63 -3.98
N HIS A 118 10.98 -14.78 -3.51
CA HIS A 118 11.72 -16.04 -3.60
C HIS A 118 11.03 -17.22 -2.88
N ASN A 119 10.29 -16.94 -1.82
CA ASN A 119 9.60 -17.96 -1.02
C ASN A 119 8.28 -18.42 -1.65
N TYR A 120 7.80 -17.72 -2.69
CA TYR A 120 6.59 -18.15 -3.39
C TYR A 120 6.86 -19.42 -4.19
N PRO A 121 6.03 -20.48 -4.04
CA PRO A 121 6.29 -21.77 -4.68
C PRO A 121 6.24 -21.69 -6.21
N THR A 122 7.17 -22.38 -6.85
CA THR A 122 7.16 -22.49 -8.31
C THR A 122 6.05 -23.46 -8.75
N PRO A 123 5.28 -23.13 -9.79
CA PRO A 123 4.26 -24.02 -10.32
C PRO A 123 4.81 -25.38 -10.72
N ASP A 124 4.13 -26.42 -10.31
CA ASP A 124 4.42 -27.81 -10.66
C ASP A 124 3.70 -28.25 -11.94
N SER A 125 3.85 -29.54 -12.30
CA SER A 125 3.20 -30.14 -13.49
C SER A 125 1.66 -30.17 -13.38
N LYS A 126 1.10 -30.03 -12.18
CA LYS A 126 -0.35 -30.00 -11.93
C LYS A 126 -0.92 -28.57 -11.97
N SER A 127 -0.05 -27.59 -12.00
CA SER A 127 -0.43 -26.18 -12.09
C SER A 127 -0.98 -25.82 -13.47
N SER A 128 -1.68 -24.70 -13.58
CA SER A 128 -2.29 -24.29 -14.85
C SER A 128 -1.26 -24.12 -15.96
N PRO A 129 -1.56 -24.48 -17.23
CA PRO A 129 -0.65 -24.30 -18.36
C PRO A 129 -0.19 -22.85 -18.54
N LYS A 130 -1.06 -21.88 -18.17
CA LYS A 130 -0.70 -20.47 -18.21
C LYS A 130 0.37 -20.14 -17.17
N ALA A 131 0.29 -20.69 -15.95
CA ALA A 131 1.30 -20.50 -14.92
C ALA A 131 2.66 -21.06 -15.34
N GLN A 132 2.68 -22.29 -15.84
CA GLN A 132 3.90 -22.94 -16.34
C GLN A 132 4.52 -22.16 -17.51
N ARG A 133 3.69 -21.65 -18.44
CA ARG A 133 4.17 -20.81 -19.55
C ARG A 133 4.81 -19.51 -19.05
N MET A 134 4.21 -18.83 -18.05
CA MET A 134 4.79 -17.61 -17.48
C MET A 134 6.17 -17.86 -16.87
N VAL A 135 6.31 -18.93 -16.10
CA VAL A 135 7.60 -19.35 -15.52
C VAL A 135 8.62 -19.62 -16.62
N LYS A 136 8.26 -20.40 -17.61
CA LYS A 136 9.16 -20.72 -18.73
C LYS A 136 9.61 -19.49 -19.51
N ILE A 137 8.71 -18.54 -19.78
CA ILE A 137 9.06 -17.27 -20.43
C ILE A 137 10.05 -16.52 -19.55
N PHE A 138 9.78 -16.39 -18.23
CA PHE A 138 10.66 -15.68 -17.31
C PHE A 138 12.06 -16.32 -17.23
N GLU A 139 12.14 -17.64 -17.18
CA GLU A 139 13.41 -18.36 -17.19
C GLU A 139 14.23 -18.10 -18.47
N THR A 140 13.57 -17.92 -19.62
CA THR A 140 14.26 -17.57 -20.87
C THR A 140 14.84 -16.16 -20.88
N LEU A 141 14.38 -15.27 -19.99
CA LEU A 141 14.92 -13.92 -19.87
C LEU A 141 16.30 -13.91 -19.16
N GLY A 142 16.64 -14.96 -18.43
CA GLY A 142 17.92 -15.07 -17.71
C GLY A 142 18.09 -14.10 -16.55
N ILE A 143 17.01 -13.49 -16.06
CA ILE A 143 17.03 -12.58 -14.92
C ILE A 143 16.66 -13.31 -13.63
N PRO A 144 17.29 -12.99 -12.49
CA PRO A 144 16.95 -13.61 -11.22
C PRO A 144 15.59 -13.13 -10.70
N ARG A 145 14.90 -13.97 -9.93
CA ARG A 145 13.70 -13.59 -9.20
C ARG A 145 14.05 -12.58 -8.11
N GLY A 146 13.08 -11.76 -7.73
CA GLY A 146 13.19 -10.81 -6.63
C GLY A 146 12.75 -9.40 -7.00
N LEU A 147 12.27 -8.66 -6.02
CA LEU A 147 11.73 -7.31 -6.22
C LEU A 147 12.78 -6.35 -6.81
N LYS A 148 14.03 -6.44 -6.37
CA LYS A 148 15.14 -5.62 -6.92
C LYS A 148 15.32 -5.88 -8.42
N SER A 149 15.33 -7.15 -8.81
CA SER A 149 15.45 -7.56 -10.21
C SER A 149 14.26 -7.11 -11.05
N PHE A 150 13.05 -7.20 -10.49
CA PHE A 150 11.83 -6.68 -11.12
C PHE A 150 11.94 -5.18 -11.43
N ILE A 151 12.36 -4.36 -10.46
CA ILE A 151 12.52 -2.92 -10.63
C ILE A 151 13.57 -2.60 -11.70
N GLN A 152 14.71 -3.29 -11.66
CA GLN A 152 15.82 -3.06 -12.58
C GLN A 152 15.51 -3.47 -14.02
N ASN A 153 14.68 -4.49 -14.21
CA ASN A 153 14.34 -5.06 -15.52
C ASN A 153 12.87 -4.80 -15.90
N LEU A 154 12.26 -3.74 -15.35
CA LEU A 154 10.84 -3.47 -15.50
C LEU A 154 10.39 -3.48 -16.96
N ASP A 155 11.07 -2.74 -17.83
CA ASP A 155 10.67 -2.59 -19.25
C ASP A 155 10.70 -3.94 -19.97
N LEU A 156 11.73 -4.76 -19.73
CA LEU A 156 11.84 -6.09 -20.30
C LEU A 156 10.73 -7.03 -19.80
N ILE A 157 10.44 -6.99 -18.52
CA ILE A 157 9.37 -7.78 -17.89
C ILE A 157 8.00 -7.32 -18.37
N MET A 158 7.79 -6.01 -18.48
CA MET A 158 6.56 -5.45 -19.06
C MET A 158 6.33 -5.97 -20.49
N ASP A 159 7.31 -5.84 -21.35
CA ASP A 159 7.22 -6.21 -22.76
C ASP A 159 7.05 -7.73 -22.98
N ARG A 160 7.83 -8.53 -22.28
CA ARG A 160 7.91 -9.99 -22.53
C ARG A 160 6.94 -10.81 -21.69
N LEU A 161 6.53 -10.31 -20.53
CA LEU A 161 5.74 -11.09 -19.60
C LEU A 161 4.38 -10.47 -19.27
N ILE A 162 4.31 -9.19 -18.92
CA ILE A 162 3.06 -8.59 -18.45
C ILE A 162 2.12 -8.27 -19.63
N LEU A 163 2.57 -7.48 -20.59
CA LEU A 163 1.75 -7.04 -21.72
C LEU A 163 1.21 -8.20 -22.58
N PRO A 164 1.98 -9.28 -22.89
CA PRO A 164 1.44 -10.40 -23.64
C PRO A 164 0.32 -11.16 -22.93
N ASN A 165 0.23 -11.06 -21.60
CA ASN A 165 -0.83 -11.67 -20.82
C ASN A 165 -2.11 -10.83 -20.73
N ILE A 166 -2.11 -9.60 -21.27
CA ILE A 166 -3.29 -8.75 -21.42
C ILE A 166 -3.87 -8.97 -22.82
N PRO A 167 -5.02 -9.65 -22.97
CA PRO A 167 -5.59 -9.92 -24.31
C PRO A 167 -6.14 -8.67 -24.97
N ASP A 168 -6.64 -7.73 -24.18
CA ASP A 168 -7.27 -6.49 -24.64
C ASP A 168 -6.20 -5.45 -25.01
N LYS A 169 -6.25 -4.99 -26.27
CA LYS A 169 -5.31 -3.97 -26.77
C LYS A 169 -5.49 -2.61 -26.09
N ILE A 170 -6.72 -2.25 -25.75
CA ILE A 170 -7.02 -0.97 -25.06
C ILE A 170 -6.38 -0.98 -23.68
N LYS A 171 -6.61 -2.04 -22.91
CA LYS A 171 -6.00 -2.19 -21.58
C LYS A 171 -4.47 -2.25 -21.60
N ARG A 172 -3.88 -2.82 -22.67
CA ARG A 172 -2.42 -2.75 -22.86
C ARG A 172 -1.94 -1.31 -23.01
N GLN A 173 -2.64 -0.55 -23.85
CA GLN A 173 -2.29 0.84 -24.08
C GLN A 173 -2.48 1.68 -22.81
N GLU A 174 -3.59 1.48 -22.10
CA GLU A 174 -3.83 2.15 -20.81
C GLU A 174 -2.71 1.88 -19.79
N LEU A 175 -2.23 0.64 -19.70
CA LEU A 175 -1.11 0.31 -18.82
C LEU A 175 0.19 0.97 -19.27
N LEU A 176 0.47 0.99 -20.58
CA LEU A 176 1.66 1.66 -21.13
C LEU A 176 1.61 3.18 -20.86
N ASP A 177 0.47 3.80 -21.11
CA ASP A 177 0.26 5.23 -20.86
C ASP A 177 0.39 5.56 -19.38
N PHE A 178 -0.17 4.71 -18.51
CA PHE A 178 -0.02 4.83 -17.06
C PHE A 178 1.46 4.75 -16.64
N VAL A 179 2.19 3.75 -17.11
CA VAL A 179 3.61 3.59 -16.78
C VAL A 179 4.44 4.76 -17.33
N ALA A 180 4.16 5.23 -18.53
CA ALA A 180 4.85 6.37 -19.13
C ALA A 180 4.61 7.67 -18.34
N TYR A 181 3.35 7.92 -17.96
CA TYR A 181 2.96 9.14 -17.24
C TYR A 181 3.47 9.17 -15.79
N TYR A 182 3.41 8.02 -15.09
CA TYR A 182 3.78 7.93 -13.68
C TYR A 182 5.16 7.31 -13.43
N ARG A 183 6.03 7.24 -14.45
CA ARG A 183 7.29 6.50 -14.38
C ARG A 183 8.16 6.83 -13.16
N GLU A 184 8.20 8.09 -12.75
CA GLU A 184 8.98 8.53 -11.58
C GLU A 184 8.29 8.23 -10.24
N SER A 185 6.98 7.97 -10.26
CA SER A 185 6.16 7.80 -9.05
C SER A 185 5.57 6.40 -8.88
N ILE A 186 5.75 5.48 -9.84
CA ILE A 186 5.30 4.08 -9.70
C ILE A 186 6.09 3.31 -8.65
N PHE A 187 7.27 3.79 -8.31
CA PHE A 187 8.10 3.28 -7.22
C PHE A 187 8.38 4.38 -6.20
N THR A 188 8.34 4.00 -4.93
CA THR A 188 8.56 4.94 -3.83
C THR A 188 9.40 4.30 -2.72
N PRO A 189 10.23 5.08 -1.99
CA PRO A 189 10.97 4.56 -0.85
C PRO A 189 10.10 4.23 0.37
N VAL A 190 8.90 4.80 0.43
CA VAL A 190 7.95 4.60 1.53
C VAL A 190 6.53 4.48 1.00
N LEU A 191 5.72 3.61 1.59
CA LEU A 191 4.31 3.43 1.27
C LEU A 191 3.45 3.70 2.50
N PRO A 192 2.39 4.52 2.39
CA PRO A 192 1.40 4.67 3.45
C PRO A 192 0.53 3.41 3.56
N ILE A 193 0.21 3.03 4.79
CA ILE A 193 -0.81 2.02 5.08
C ILE A 193 -2.06 2.79 5.52
N PRO A 194 -3.18 2.66 4.80
CA PRO A 194 -4.43 3.32 5.15
C PRO A 194 -5.05 2.73 6.41
#